data_e36916bbb03328aa2f84a684adf7decf
#
_entry.id   e36916bbb03328aa2f84a684adf7decf
#
_cell.length_a   1.000
_cell.length_b   1.000
_cell.length_c   1.000
_cell.angle_alpha   90.00
_cell.angle_beta   90.00
_cell.angle_gamma   90.00
#
_symmetry.space_group_name_H-M   'P 1'
#
loop_
_entity.id
_entity.type
_entity.pdbx_description
1 polymer ?
#
loop_
_entity_poly.entity_id
_entity_poly.type
_entity_poly.pdbx_seq_one_letter_code
_entity_poly.pdbx_strand_id
1 'polypeptide(L)'
;KLEAGVKSSLVDADNNLQFFDKSDDAHPVYDSSISNHFLYRENINAAYLNYSREWPKFSLQAGLRTENTIAKGEQLATGETFDRNYVNWFPSTFFNYKFTAKYEMGLNMSRRLDRPSYEQLNPFKFFLDPSTYRAGNPFLNPQFTWSFEWNHTLFQRYTATLAYARTNDNITQVIGPVEGLERVTIQTDRNLAKVEYFSFA
;
A
#
# COMPACT_ATOMS: atom_id res chain seq x y z
N LYS A 1 2.57 -20.92 -22.98
CA LYS A 1 1.73 -19.73 -23.19
C LYS A 1 2.54 -18.49 -22.85
N LEU A 2 2.43 -17.43 -23.66
CA LEU A 2 3.01 -16.13 -23.38
C LEU A 2 1.87 -15.11 -23.38
N GLU A 3 1.85 -14.23 -22.37
CA GLU A 3 0.86 -13.16 -22.23
C GLU A 3 1.59 -11.84 -21.93
N ALA A 4 1.19 -10.77 -22.58
CA ALA A 4 1.69 -9.43 -22.34
C ALA A 4 0.51 -8.46 -22.32
N GLY A 5 0.65 -7.39 -21.55
CA GLY A 5 -0.37 -6.35 -21.50
C GLY A 5 0.17 -5.07 -20.90
N VAL A 6 -0.63 -4.02 -21.09
CA VAL A 6 -0.39 -2.70 -20.53
C VAL A 6 -1.63 -2.24 -19.77
N LYS A 7 -1.43 -1.42 -18.74
CA LYS A 7 -2.51 -0.80 -17.97
C LYS A 7 -2.13 0.64 -17.70
N SER A 8 -3.06 1.56 -17.88
CA SER A 8 -2.96 2.94 -17.41
C SER A 8 -4.13 3.24 -16.49
N SER A 9 -3.86 3.93 -15.40
CA SER A 9 -4.88 4.34 -14.42
C SER A 9 -4.61 5.79 -14.04
N LEU A 10 -5.65 6.60 -14.06
CA LEU A 10 -5.62 7.99 -13.62
C LEU A 10 -6.64 8.16 -12.50
N VAL A 11 -6.21 8.76 -11.41
CA VAL A 11 -7.05 9.15 -10.28
C VAL A 11 -6.87 10.65 -10.07
N ASP A 12 -7.97 11.36 -10.06
CA ASP A 12 -8.07 12.76 -9.64
C ASP A 12 -9.05 12.82 -8.49
N ALA A 13 -8.64 13.39 -7.35
CA ALA A 13 -9.49 13.59 -6.19
C ALA A 13 -9.39 15.06 -5.75
N ASP A 14 -10.53 15.69 -5.60
CA ASP A 14 -10.70 17.03 -5.06
C ASP A 14 -11.57 16.90 -3.82
N ASN A 15 -10.99 17.15 -2.65
CA ASN A 15 -11.69 17.04 -1.37
C ASN A 15 -11.67 18.39 -0.67
N ASN A 16 -12.81 19.05 -0.69
CA ASN A 16 -13.03 20.35 -0.06
C ASN A 16 -13.99 20.20 1.11
N LEU A 17 -13.45 20.16 2.32
CA LEU A 17 -14.19 20.05 3.56
C LEU A 17 -14.23 21.40 4.26
N GLN A 18 -15.42 21.96 4.40
CA GLN A 18 -15.65 23.28 4.99
C GLN A 18 -16.39 23.15 6.30
N PHE A 19 -15.84 23.73 7.34
CA PHE A 19 -16.48 23.85 8.65
C PHE A 19 -16.95 25.29 8.91
N PHE A 20 -18.09 25.38 9.56
CA PHE A 20 -18.70 26.64 9.94
C PHE A 20 -19.07 26.61 11.42
N ASP A 21 -18.62 27.61 12.17
CA ASP A 21 -19.12 27.86 13.51
C ASP A 21 -20.57 28.35 13.42
N LYS A 22 -21.46 27.65 14.12
CA LYS A 22 -22.89 27.97 14.23
C LYS A 22 -23.28 28.44 15.62
N SER A 23 -22.38 29.08 16.36
CA SER A 23 -22.68 29.70 17.65
C SER A 23 -23.80 30.74 17.51
N ASP A 24 -23.89 31.36 16.32
CA ASP A 24 -25.05 32.11 15.85
C ASP A 24 -25.61 31.39 14.60
N ASP A 25 -26.74 30.71 14.77
CA ASP A 25 -27.40 29.97 13.67
C ASP A 25 -27.82 30.86 12.49
N ALA A 26 -28.01 32.15 12.74
CA ALA A 26 -28.40 33.13 11.71
C ALA A 26 -27.21 33.56 10.83
N HIS A 27 -25.96 33.45 11.35
CA HIS A 27 -24.75 33.89 10.66
C HIS A 27 -23.60 32.89 10.87
N PRO A 28 -23.61 31.74 10.18
CA PRO A 28 -22.51 30.76 10.25
C PRO A 28 -21.18 31.38 9.80
N VAL A 29 -20.16 31.30 10.63
CA VAL A 29 -18.82 31.82 10.33
C VAL A 29 -17.93 30.67 9.87
N TYR A 30 -17.31 30.83 8.70
CA TYR A 30 -16.37 29.86 8.17
C TYR A 30 -15.13 29.72 9.07
N ASP A 31 -14.82 28.49 9.51
CA ASP A 31 -13.64 28.20 10.32
C ASP A 31 -12.52 27.62 9.46
N SER A 32 -11.57 28.46 9.09
CA SER A 32 -10.41 28.05 8.28
C SER A 32 -9.41 27.20 9.05
N SER A 33 -9.45 27.17 10.38
CA SER A 33 -8.49 26.42 11.20
C SER A 33 -8.73 24.92 11.18
N ILE A 34 -9.98 24.51 10.92
CA ILE A 34 -10.43 23.12 10.82
C ILE A 34 -11.02 22.77 9.45
N SER A 35 -11.05 23.71 8.50
CA SER A 35 -11.42 23.45 7.11
C SER A 35 -10.22 22.93 6.31
N ASN A 36 -10.48 22.12 5.29
CA ASN A 36 -9.45 21.47 4.50
C ASN A 36 -9.83 21.41 3.02
N HIS A 37 -8.85 21.67 2.15
CA HIS A 37 -9.01 21.46 0.72
C HIS A 37 -7.75 20.77 0.19
N PHE A 38 -7.87 19.49 -0.15
CA PHE A 38 -6.78 18.65 -0.60
C PHE A 38 -7.02 18.13 -2.02
N LEU A 39 -6.10 18.46 -2.91
CA LEU A 39 -6.07 17.99 -4.28
C LEU A 39 -5.08 16.83 -4.38
N TYR A 40 -5.51 15.73 -5.00
CA TYR A 40 -4.65 14.56 -5.24
C TYR A 40 -4.82 14.08 -6.68
N ARG A 41 -3.69 13.89 -7.36
CA ARG A 41 -3.65 13.29 -8.69
C ARG A 41 -2.63 12.17 -8.72
N GLU A 42 -3.03 11.01 -9.24
CA GLU A 42 -2.15 9.86 -9.45
C GLU A 42 -2.32 9.32 -10.87
N ASN A 43 -1.18 9.07 -11.54
CA ASN A 43 -1.14 8.35 -12.81
C ASN A 43 -0.21 7.14 -12.66
N ILE A 44 -0.75 5.94 -12.94
CA ILE A 44 -0.02 4.69 -12.89
C ILE A 44 -0.05 4.05 -14.27
N ASN A 45 1.13 3.87 -14.86
CA ASN A 45 1.32 3.16 -16.11
C ASN A 45 2.08 1.86 -15.84
N ALA A 46 1.53 0.74 -16.26
CA ALA A 46 2.11 -0.56 -16.04
C ALA A 46 2.21 -1.36 -17.33
N ALA A 47 3.28 -2.14 -17.45
CA ALA A 47 3.44 -3.17 -18.47
C ALA A 47 3.76 -4.50 -17.78
N TYR A 48 3.28 -5.61 -18.34
CA TYR A 48 3.59 -6.92 -17.80
C TYR A 48 3.82 -7.95 -18.91
N LEU A 49 4.63 -8.96 -18.56
CA LEU A 49 4.89 -10.12 -19.36
C LEU A 49 4.79 -11.36 -18.46
N ASN A 50 3.96 -12.33 -18.86
CA ASN A 50 3.81 -13.60 -18.17
C ASN A 50 4.13 -14.76 -19.13
N TYR A 51 4.94 -15.68 -18.67
CA TYR A 51 5.23 -16.95 -19.32
C TYR A 51 4.69 -18.10 -18.49
N SER A 52 3.98 -19.05 -19.11
CA SER A 52 3.55 -20.27 -18.46
C SER A 52 3.78 -21.47 -19.36
N ARG A 53 4.29 -22.55 -18.76
CA ARG A 53 4.49 -23.83 -19.45
C ARG A 53 4.33 -24.99 -18.48
N GLU A 54 3.68 -26.02 -18.97
CA GLU A 54 3.54 -27.29 -18.28
C GLU A 54 4.32 -28.37 -19.01
N TRP A 55 4.97 -29.21 -18.23
CA TRP A 55 5.67 -30.42 -18.66
C TRP A 55 5.12 -31.62 -17.87
N PRO A 56 5.38 -32.84 -18.25
CA PRO A 56 4.84 -34.02 -17.56
C PRO A 56 5.12 -34.06 -16.05
N LYS A 57 6.27 -33.56 -15.62
CA LYS A 57 6.72 -33.60 -14.22
C LYS A 57 6.75 -32.24 -13.51
N PHE A 58 6.71 -31.15 -14.23
CA PHE A 58 6.75 -29.82 -13.61
C PHE A 58 5.97 -28.78 -14.41
N SER A 59 5.55 -27.74 -13.71
CA SER A 59 4.98 -26.54 -14.31
C SER A 59 5.71 -25.32 -13.82
N LEU A 60 5.84 -24.34 -14.68
CA LEU A 60 6.46 -23.04 -14.40
C LEU A 60 5.55 -21.92 -14.90
N GLN A 61 5.29 -20.95 -14.02
CA GLN A 61 4.79 -19.64 -14.37
C GLN A 61 5.80 -18.61 -13.89
N ALA A 62 6.21 -17.72 -14.77
CA ALA A 62 7.11 -16.60 -14.44
C ALA A 62 6.52 -15.32 -15.01
N GLY A 63 6.38 -14.31 -14.17
CA GLY A 63 5.82 -13.01 -14.50
C GLY A 63 6.75 -11.88 -14.10
N LEU A 64 6.76 -10.84 -14.91
CA LEU A 64 7.39 -9.58 -14.57
C LEU A 64 6.44 -8.44 -14.93
N ARG A 65 6.12 -7.62 -13.95
CA ARG A 65 5.36 -6.37 -14.11
C ARG A 65 6.24 -5.20 -13.74
N THR A 66 6.20 -4.15 -14.53
CA THR A 66 6.80 -2.85 -14.20
C THR A 66 5.72 -1.81 -14.09
N GLU A 67 5.86 -0.89 -13.15
CA GLU A 67 4.95 0.23 -12.96
C GLU A 67 5.73 1.54 -12.83
N ASN A 68 5.33 2.54 -13.61
CA ASN A 68 5.67 3.93 -13.36
C ASN A 68 4.50 4.60 -12.66
N THR A 69 4.76 5.21 -11.51
CA THR A 69 3.78 5.94 -10.71
C THR A 69 4.20 7.40 -10.63
N ILE A 70 3.29 8.30 -11.00
CA ILE A 70 3.41 9.74 -10.83
C ILE A 70 2.28 10.16 -9.92
N ALA A 71 2.59 10.69 -8.73
CA ALA A 71 1.59 11.13 -7.76
C ALA A 71 1.90 12.54 -7.28
N LYS A 72 0.89 13.39 -7.22
CA LYS A 72 0.97 14.78 -6.74
C LYS A 72 -0.15 15.01 -5.74
N GLY A 73 0.19 15.68 -4.66
CA GLY A 73 -0.78 16.15 -3.68
C GLY A 73 -0.52 17.60 -3.33
N GLU A 74 -1.60 18.36 -3.12
CA GLU A 74 -1.55 19.76 -2.74
C GLU A 74 -2.62 20.04 -1.68
N GLN A 75 -2.17 20.47 -0.52
CA GLN A 75 -3.04 20.97 0.56
C GLN A 75 -3.16 22.47 0.45
N LEU A 76 -4.28 22.95 -0.08
CA LEU A 76 -4.48 24.38 -0.40
C LEU A 76 -4.56 25.26 0.86
N ALA A 77 -4.98 24.71 2.00
CA ALA A 77 -5.09 25.47 3.24
C ALA A 77 -3.73 25.77 3.89
N THR A 78 -2.76 24.85 3.76
CA THR A 78 -1.40 24.98 4.34
C THR A 78 -0.32 25.28 3.31
N GLY A 79 -0.61 25.09 2.02
CA GLY A 79 0.36 25.18 0.94
C GLY A 79 1.34 24.01 0.87
N GLU A 80 1.12 22.95 1.64
CA GLU A 80 1.95 21.73 1.59
C GLU A 80 1.71 20.97 0.30
N THR A 81 2.80 20.59 -0.36
CA THR A 81 2.77 19.83 -1.62
C THR A 81 3.71 18.65 -1.57
N PHE A 82 3.38 17.59 -2.30
CA PHE A 82 4.33 16.54 -2.64
C PHE A 82 4.23 16.16 -4.11
N ASP A 83 5.36 15.79 -4.70
CA ASP A 83 5.49 15.27 -6.06
C ASP A 83 6.35 14.02 -6.04
N ARG A 84 5.87 12.94 -6.64
CA ARG A 84 6.54 11.64 -6.67
C ARG A 84 6.53 11.09 -8.08
N ASN A 85 7.68 10.60 -8.53
CA ASN A 85 7.80 9.87 -9.77
C ASN A 85 8.80 8.72 -9.56
N TYR A 86 8.32 7.48 -9.67
CA TYR A 86 9.14 6.30 -9.44
C TYR A 86 8.72 5.11 -10.32
N VAL A 87 9.69 4.25 -10.64
CA VAL A 87 9.47 2.99 -11.35
C VAL A 87 9.77 1.83 -10.43
N ASN A 88 8.90 0.84 -10.43
CA ASN A 88 9.05 -0.39 -9.66
C ASN A 88 8.85 -1.64 -10.50
N TRP A 89 9.49 -2.73 -10.06
CA TRP A 89 9.47 -4.04 -10.70
C TRP A 89 8.86 -5.07 -9.75
N PHE A 90 7.95 -5.90 -10.28
CA PHE A 90 7.20 -6.90 -9.55
C PHE A 90 7.37 -8.27 -10.20
N PRO A 91 8.46 -8.99 -9.90
CA PRO A 91 8.62 -10.36 -10.33
C PRO A 91 7.68 -11.27 -9.57
N SER A 92 7.21 -12.32 -10.25
CA SER A 92 6.47 -13.43 -9.66
C SER A 92 6.88 -14.75 -10.31
N THR A 93 6.93 -15.81 -9.51
CA THR A 93 7.23 -17.15 -10.01
C THR A 93 6.40 -18.15 -9.24
N PHE A 94 5.81 -19.11 -9.97
CA PHE A 94 5.16 -20.28 -9.44
C PHE A 94 5.79 -21.48 -10.12
N PHE A 95 6.43 -22.34 -9.34
CA PHE A 95 7.04 -23.56 -9.80
C PHE A 95 6.44 -24.74 -9.05
N ASN A 96 5.96 -25.73 -9.76
CA ASN A 96 5.46 -26.97 -9.18
C ASN A 96 6.18 -28.16 -9.78
N TYR A 97 6.59 -29.12 -8.94
CA TYR A 97 7.28 -30.34 -9.37
C TYR A 97 6.61 -31.58 -8.78
N LYS A 98 6.24 -32.51 -9.66
CA LYS A 98 5.66 -33.81 -9.32
C LYS A 98 6.75 -34.86 -9.27
N PHE A 99 7.18 -35.22 -8.07
CA PHE A 99 8.16 -36.31 -7.88
C PHE A 99 7.56 -37.66 -8.25
N THR A 100 6.34 -37.90 -7.77
CA THR A 100 5.53 -39.09 -8.04
C THR A 100 4.06 -38.69 -8.16
N ALA A 101 3.19 -39.66 -8.52
CA ALA A 101 1.73 -39.43 -8.49
C ALA A 101 1.19 -39.08 -7.09
N LYS A 102 1.97 -39.32 -6.02
CA LYS A 102 1.55 -39.11 -4.62
C LYS A 102 2.35 -38.04 -3.90
N TYR A 103 3.34 -37.43 -4.54
CA TYR A 103 4.18 -36.41 -3.92
C TYR A 103 4.52 -35.31 -4.91
N GLU A 104 4.16 -34.10 -4.54
CA GLU A 104 4.49 -32.88 -5.28
C GLU A 104 5.00 -31.77 -4.35
N MET A 105 5.77 -30.87 -4.92
CA MET A 105 6.34 -29.70 -4.26
C MET A 105 6.06 -28.45 -5.07
N GLY A 106 5.64 -27.39 -4.40
CA GLY A 106 5.46 -26.06 -4.98
C GLY A 106 6.40 -25.04 -4.37
N LEU A 107 6.88 -24.12 -5.19
CA LEU A 107 7.65 -22.94 -4.78
C LEU A 107 6.99 -21.70 -5.40
N ASN A 108 6.64 -20.75 -4.55
CA ASN A 108 6.04 -19.49 -4.97
C ASN A 108 6.90 -18.34 -4.49
N MET A 109 7.12 -17.37 -5.34
CA MET A 109 7.80 -16.12 -5.02
C MET A 109 7.06 -14.97 -5.66
N SER A 110 6.87 -13.88 -4.91
CA SER A 110 6.32 -12.65 -5.47
C SER A 110 6.82 -11.42 -4.74
N ARG A 111 6.89 -10.30 -5.46
CA ARG A 111 7.05 -8.96 -4.89
C ARG A 111 5.78 -8.17 -5.14
N ARG A 112 5.27 -7.50 -4.10
CA ARG A 112 4.06 -6.68 -4.16
C ARG A 112 4.32 -5.29 -3.63
N LEU A 113 3.46 -4.37 -4.01
CA LEU A 113 3.45 -2.98 -3.58
C LEU A 113 2.08 -2.69 -2.97
N ASP A 114 2.08 -2.07 -1.78
CA ASP A 114 0.90 -1.43 -1.21
C ASP A 114 1.17 0.07 -1.08
N ARG A 115 0.33 0.87 -1.73
CA ARG A 115 0.42 2.33 -1.70
C ARG A 115 -0.32 2.87 -0.50
N PRO A 116 0.17 3.98 0.09
CA PRO A 116 -0.66 4.72 1.03
C PRO A 116 -2.00 5.09 0.40
N SER A 117 -3.06 4.94 1.15
CA SER A 117 -4.37 5.41 0.70
C SER A 117 -4.43 6.94 0.69
N TYR A 118 -5.40 7.48 -0.03
CA TYR A 118 -5.67 8.92 -0.02
C TYR A 118 -5.82 9.48 1.41
N GLU A 119 -6.57 8.79 2.27
CA GLU A 119 -6.79 9.21 3.66
C GLU A 119 -5.50 9.23 4.48
N GLN A 120 -4.58 8.28 4.22
CA GLN A 120 -3.28 8.22 4.87
C GLN A 120 -2.34 9.34 4.40
N LEU A 121 -2.55 9.88 3.20
CA LEU A 121 -1.75 10.99 2.66
C LEU A 121 -2.33 12.37 3.00
N ASN A 122 -3.64 12.48 3.26
CA ASN A 122 -4.31 13.74 3.53
C ASN A 122 -3.91 14.29 4.90
N PRO A 123 -3.18 15.43 5.00
CA PRO A 123 -2.70 15.98 6.27
C PRO A 123 -3.79 16.67 7.10
N PHE A 124 -5.05 16.54 6.71
CA PHE A 124 -6.16 17.14 7.44
C PHE A 124 -6.24 16.64 8.89
N LYS A 125 -6.44 17.58 9.82
CA LYS A 125 -6.59 17.30 11.25
C LYS A 125 -8.05 16.99 11.57
N PHE A 126 -8.34 15.75 11.86
CA PHE A 126 -9.62 15.34 12.38
C PHE A 126 -9.54 15.20 13.91
N PHE A 127 -10.18 16.13 14.64
CA PHE A 127 -10.16 16.16 16.10
C PHE A 127 -11.07 15.06 16.67
N LEU A 128 -10.50 14.21 17.49
CA LEU A 128 -11.20 13.17 18.26
C LEU A 128 -11.68 13.73 19.59
N ASP A 129 -10.87 14.61 20.19
CA ASP A 129 -11.13 15.38 21.39
C ASP A 129 -10.27 16.67 21.35
N PRO A 130 -10.43 17.63 22.31
CA PRO A 130 -9.67 18.88 22.30
C PRO A 130 -8.14 18.74 22.35
N SER A 131 -7.64 17.57 22.77
CA SER A 131 -6.21 17.27 22.93
C SER A 131 -5.69 16.20 21.98
N THR A 132 -6.56 15.58 21.19
CA THR A 132 -6.18 14.47 20.31
C THR A 132 -6.77 14.65 18.91
N TYR A 133 -5.93 14.57 17.90
CA TYR A 133 -6.38 14.56 16.52
C TYR A 133 -5.71 13.47 15.69
N ARG A 134 -6.39 13.06 14.63
CA ARG A 134 -5.85 12.22 13.57
C ARG A 134 -5.48 13.09 12.38
N ALA A 135 -4.32 12.83 11.78
CA ALA A 135 -3.92 13.44 10.51
C ALA A 135 -3.14 12.42 9.67
N GLY A 136 -3.37 12.42 8.37
CA GLY A 136 -2.55 11.66 7.44
C GLY A 136 -1.14 12.24 7.32
N ASN A 137 -0.26 11.50 6.65
CA ASN A 137 1.12 11.88 6.42
C ASN A 137 1.42 11.89 4.91
N PRO A 138 1.54 13.07 4.28
CA PRO A 138 1.80 13.17 2.84
C PRO A 138 3.17 12.63 2.44
N PHE A 139 4.07 12.39 3.39
CA PHE A 139 5.41 11.88 3.15
C PHE A 139 5.54 10.36 3.24
N LEU A 140 4.44 9.62 3.42
CA LEU A 140 4.45 8.16 3.42
C LEU A 140 4.99 7.59 2.10
N ASN A 141 5.95 6.68 2.22
CA ASN A 141 6.41 5.87 1.10
C ASN A 141 5.52 4.64 0.91
N PRO A 142 5.40 4.13 -0.31
CA PRO A 142 4.80 2.82 -0.53
C PRO A 142 5.57 1.73 0.20
N GLN A 143 4.86 0.74 0.73
CA GLN A 143 5.49 -0.45 1.31
C GLN A 143 5.65 -1.55 0.26
N PHE A 144 6.72 -2.34 0.39
CA PHE A 144 7.05 -3.42 -0.52
C PHE A 144 7.17 -4.74 0.22
N THR A 145 6.42 -5.74 -0.23
CA THR A 145 6.44 -7.07 0.38
C THR A 145 7.01 -8.09 -0.59
N TRP A 146 8.09 -8.75 -0.19
CA TRP A 146 8.54 -10.01 -0.76
C TRP A 146 7.87 -11.17 -0.03
N SER A 147 7.31 -12.11 -0.79
CA SER A 147 6.71 -13.32 -0.26
C SER A 147 7.32 -14.53 -0.91
N PHE A 148 7.67 -15.52 -0.09
CA PHE A 148 8.18 -16.81 -0.48
C PHE A 148 7.34 -17.89 0.19
N GLU A 149 6.92 -18.88 -0.55
CA GLU A 149 6.15 -20.00 -0.03
C GLU A 149 6.70 -21.30 -0.62
N TRP A 150 6.88 -22.27 0.23
CA TRP A 150 7.29 -23.62 -0.10
C TRP A 150 6.28 -24.60 0.46
N ASN A 151 5.65 -25.36 -0.42
CA ASN A 151 4.63 -26.33 -0.05
C ASN A 151 5.01 -27.73 -0.53
N HIS A 152 4.62 -28.72 0.26
CA HIS A 152 4.73 -30.14 -0.03
C HIS A 152 3.37 -30.78 0.12
N THR A 153 2.93 -31.53 -0.90
CA THR A 153 1.68 -32.28 -0.85
C THR A 153 1.96 -33.77 -1.00
N LEU A 154 1.56 -34.52 0.01
CA LEU A 154 1.70 -35.97 0.09
C LEU A 154 0.34 -36.64 -0.07
N PHE A 155 0.28 -37.69 -0.88
CA PHE A 155 -0.92 -38.48 -1.14
C PHE A 155 -2.13 -37.69 -1.62
N GLN A 156 -1.91 -36.47 -2.19
CA GLN A 156 -2.96 -35.52 -2.58
C GLN A 156 -3.90 -35.16 -1.41
N ARG A 157 -3.44 -35.33 -0.17
CA ARG A 157 -4.27 -35.17 1.05
C ARG A 157 -3.59 -34.37 2.14
N TYR A 158 -2.31 -34.52 2.35
CA TYR A 158 -1.55 -33.85 3.40
C TYR A 158 -0.67 -32.78 2.77
N THR A 159 -0.84 -31.54 3.18
CA THR A 159 -0.02 -30.42 2.71
C THR A 159 0.71 -29.82 3.90
N ALA A 160 2.00 -29.63 3.77
CA ALA A 160 2.83 -28.85 4.67
C ALA A 160 3.32 -27.60 3.92
N THR A 161 3.16 -26.45 4.53
CA THR A 161 3.54 -25.15 3.94
C THR A 161 4.48 -24.41 4.87
N LEU A 162 5.60 -23.94 4.32
CA LEU A 162 6.48 -22.95 4.95
C LEU A 162 6.34 -21.65 4.17
N ALA A 163 6.05 -20.56 4.88
CA ALA A 163 5.97 -19.24 4.26
C ALA A 163 6.84 -18.24 4.99
N TYR A 164 7.46 -17.36 4.21
CA TYR A 164 8.22 -16.20 4.68
C TYR A 164 7.79 -14.97 3.90
N ALA A 165 7.49 -13.90 4.62
CA ALA A 165 7.24 -12.61 4.01
C ALA A 165 8.05 -11.52 4.71
N ARG A 166 8.55 -10.58 3.92
CA ARG A 166 9.27 -9.39 4.41
C ARG A 166 8.70 -8.14 3.75
N THR A 167 8.16 -7.27 4.58
CA THR A 167 7.67 -5.94 4.19
C THR A 167 8.68 -4.88 4.60
N ASN A 168 9.16 -4.10 3.65
CA ASN A 168 9.97 -2.91 3.89
C ASN A 168 9.07 -1.67 3.85
N ASP A 169 9.45 -0.62 4.58
CA ASP A 169 8.70 0.63 4.70
C ASP A 169 7.26 0.40 5.15
N ASN A 170 7.05 -0.55 6.08
CA ASN A 170 5.72 -0.94 6.54
C ASN A 170 4.96 0.27 7.07
N ILE A 171 3.77 0.52 6.50
CA ILE A 171 2.89 1.61 6.93
C ILE A 171 2.13 1.17 8.17
N THR A 172 2.34 1.87 9.26
CA THR A 172 1.73 1.57 10.56
C THR A 172 1.22 2.83 11.20
N GLN A 173 0.02 2.75 11.78
CA GLN A 173 -0.53 3.82 12.57
C GLN A 173 0.23 3.94 13.90
N VAL A 174 0.62 5.14 14.23
CA VAL A 174 1.32 5.49 15.46
C VAL A 174 0.56 6.60 16.19
N ILE A 175 0.65 6.58 17.52
CA ILE A 175 0.11 7.61 18.40
C ILE A 175 1.29 8.20 19.17
N GLY A 176 1.40 9.51 19.17
CA GLY A 176 2.51 10.18 19.85
C GLY A 176 2.23 11.64 20.15
N PRO A 177 3.07 12.28 20.97
CA PRO A 177 2.96 13.70 21.24
C PRO A 177 3.26 14.51 19.99
N VAL A 178 2.64 15.69 19.90
CA VAL A 178 2.95 16.68 18.88
C VAL A 178 4.13 17.53 19.36
N GLU A 179 5.17 17.61 18.53
CA GLU A 179 6.36 18.42 18.88
C GLU A 179 5.99 19.89 19.07
N GLY A 180 6.44 20.47 20.18
CA GLY A 180 6.16 21.88 20.52
C GLY A 180 4.79 22.14 21.13
N LEU A 181 3.92 21.15 21.30
CA LEU A 181 2.61 21.29 21.94
C LEU A 181 2.50 20.39 23.17
N GLU A 182 2.41 20.98 24.35
CA GLU A 182 2.18 20.21 25.57
C GLU A 182 0.75 19.62 25.59
N ARG A 183 0.65 18.33 25.93
CA ARG A 183 -0.62 17.59 26.09
C ARG A 183 -1.45 17.43 24.82
N VAL A 184 -0.85 17.60 23.64
CA VAL A 184 -1.52 17.33 22.37
C VAL A 184 -0.96 16.03 21.77
N THR A 185 -1.85 15.15 21.38
CA THR A 185 -1.53 13.84 20.81
C THR A 185 -1.98 13.77 19.35
N ILE A 186 -1.12 13.25 18.49
CA ILE A 186 -1.46 12.95 17.09
C ILE A 186 -1.54 11.45 16.88
N GLN A 187 -2.56 11.01 16.17
CA GLN A 187 -2.67 9.71 15.55
C GLN A 187 -2.37 9.85 14.06
N THR A 188 -1.29 9.23 13.58
CA THR A 188 -0.85 9.36 12.18
C THR A 188 -0.23 8.06 11.69
N ASP A 189 -0.08 7.94 10.38
CA ASP A 189 0.62 6.80 9.78
C ASP A 189 2.09 7.14 9.55
N ARG A 190 2.98 6.16 9.76
CA ARG A 190 4.43 6.27 9.51
C ARG A 190 4.96 4.99 8.87
N ASN A 191 5.99 5.15 8.06
CA ASN A 191 6.76 4.01 7.59
C ASN A 191 7.69 3.51 8.70
N LEU A 192 7.55 2.25 9.08
CA LEU A 192 8.50 1.52 9.92
C LEU A 192 9.52 0.82 9.04
N ALA A 193 10.72 0.51 9.60
CA ALA A 193 11.84 -0.01 8.81
C ALA A 193 11.49 -1.31 8.07
N LYS A 194 11.03 -2.33 8.81
CA LYS A 194 10.62 -3.61 8.23
C LYS A 194 9.75 -4.43 9.18
N VAL A 195 8.94 -5.32 8.59
CA VAL A 195 8.23 -6.39 9.28
C VAL A 195 8.54 -7.71 8.58
N GLU A 196 8.82 -8.75 9.35
CA GLU A 196 9.08 -10.10 8.85
C GLU A 196 8.06 -11.07 9.46
N TYR A 197 7.54 -11.94 8.63
CA TYR A 197 6.54 -12.92 8.99
C TYR A 197 7.00 -14.31 8.56
N PHE A 198 6.91 -15.28 9.47
CA PHE A 198 7.15 -16.70 9.23
C PHE A 198 5.92 -17.49 9.62
N SER A 199 5.55 -18.46 8.80
CA SER A 199 4.49 -19.39 9.15
C SER A 199 4.83 -20.82 8.73
N PHE A 200 4.30 -21.76 9.49
CA PHE A 200 4.29 -23.18 9.19
C PHE A 200 2.86 -23.70 9.41
N ALA A 201 2.34 -24.40 8.41
CA ALA A 201 1.00 -25.00 8.47
C ALA A 201 1.03 -26.43 7.94
#